data_d27b0c9aaa8e662a1d56d347ef02a28a
#
_entry.id   d27b0c9aaa8e662a1d56d347ef02a28a
#
_cell.length_a   1.000
_cell.length_b   1.000
_cell.length_c   1.000
_cell.angle_alpha   90.00
_cell.angle_beta   90.00
_cell.angle_gamma   90.00
#
_symmetry.space_group_name_H-M   'P 1'
#
loop_
_entity.id
_entity.type
_entity.pdbx_description
1 polymer ?
#
loop_
_entity_poly.entity_id
_entity_poly.type
_entity_poly.pdbx_seq_one_letter_code
_entity_poly.pdbx_strand_id
1 'polypeptide(L)'
;STVRLLTSVIVVPHRNPLFMAKSLATTDQLSGGRVTVGCGAGWMREEFEALNITDFDARGRVTDEYIQVMKELWTKDRASFHGEFIDFTDAAADPKPIQQPHPPIWIGGESMPAIRRTAALGDTWYPFGSNPKFRMDTIETFVARRDKLFAEAERLDRDPTSIGLAYNCAFHNEEAQTHVDGGRLLFTGSPEQRAEDIAQLEAAGVSTMIVNVTS
;
A
#
# COMPACT_ATOMS: atom_id res chain seq x y z
N SER A 1 15.07 -17.49 8.84
CA SER A 1 14.74 -16.96 7.52
C SER A 1 14.92 -15.45 7.51
N THR A 2 15.43 -14.89 6.41
CA THR A 2 15.59 -13.43 6.20
C THR A 2 14.48 -12.86 5.30
N VAL A 3 13.56 -13.70 4.83
CA VAL A 3 12.45 -13.29 3.95
C VAL A 3 11.47 -12.40 4.72
N ARG A 4 11.13 -11.24 4.14
CA ARG A 4 10.07 -10.37 4.67
C ARG A 4 8.69 -10.87 4.23
N LEU A 5 7.68 -10.53 5.01
CA LEU A 5 6.29 -10.92 4.79
C LEU A 5 5.49 -9.66 4.44
N LEU A 6 4.99 -9.58 3.21
CA LEU A 6 4.15 -8.46 2.75
C LEU A 6 2.72 -8.96 2.52
N THR A 7 1.74 -8.27 3.07
CA THR A 7 0.35 -8.44 2.64
C THR A 7 0.10 -7.60 1.39
N SER A 8 -0.39 -8.21 0.31
CA SER A 8 -0.50 -7.54 -1.01
C SER A 8 -1.92 -7.64 -1.61
N VAL A 9 -2.92 -6.98 -1.07
CA VAL A 9 -2.99 -6.14 0.12
C VAL A 9 -4.09 -6.64 1.05
N ILE A 10 -4.10 -6.20 2.32
CA ILE A 10 -5.28 -6.35 3.17
C ILE A 10 -6.31 -5.31 2.74
N VAL A 11 -7.54 -5.73 2.45
CA VAL A 11 -8.68 -4.82 2.34
C VAL A 11 -9.07 -4.39 3.76
N VAL A 12 -8.61 -3.22 4.16
CA VAL A 12 -8.67 -2.75 5.55
C VAL A 12 -10.10 -2.68 6.08
N PRO A 13 -11.11 -2.18 5.34
CA PRO A 13 -12.49 -2.11 5.82
C PRO A 13 -13.16 -3.47 6.09
N HIS A 14 -12.59 -4.57 5.60
CA HIS A 14 -13.17 -5.90 5.79
C HIS A 14 -12.98 -6.47 7.21
N ARG A 15 -12.22 -5.81 8.07
CA ARG A 15 -11.85 -6.34 9.39
C ARG A 15 -11.89 -5.25 10.45
N ASN A 16 -12.30 -5.64 11.66
CA ASN A 16 -12.20 -4.75 12.80
C ASN A 16 -10.73 -4.35 13.04
N PRO A 17 -10.40 -3.05 13.16
CA PRO A 17 -9.02 -2.57 13.23
C PRO A 17 -8.30 -2.98 14.53
N LEU A 18 -9.01 -3.18 15.65
CA LEU A 18 -8.40 -3.63 16.91
C LEU A 18 -7.91 -5.07 16.77
N PHE A 19 -8.76 -5.94 16.19
CA PHE A 19 -8.38 -7.32 15.92
C PHE A 19 -7.24 -7.41 14.91
N MET A 20 -7.30 -6.60 13.87
CA MET A 20 -6.26 -6.53 12.83
C MET A 20 -4.93 -6.06 13.41
N ALA A 21 -4.92 -5.00 14.23
CA ALA A 21 -3.73 -4.50 14.90
C ALA A 21 -3.07 -5.57 15.77
N LYS A 22 -3.87 -6.30 16.57
CA LYS A 22 -3.37 -7.38 17.42
C LYS A 22 -2.80 -8.53 16.59
N SER A 23 -3.48 -8.96 15.55
CA SER A 23 -3.04 -10.06 14.70
C SER A 23 -1.72 -9.74 14.00
N LEU A 24 -1.59 -8.52 13.46
CA LEU A 24 -0.37 -8.08 12.78
C LEU A 24 0.80 -7.90 13.75
N ALA A 25 0.57 -7.35 14.95
CA ALA A 25 1.59 -7.25 15.97
C ALA A 25 2.08 -8.64 16.44
N THR A 26 1.16 -9.59 16.62
CA THR A 26 1.51 -10.97 16.95
C THR A 26 2.34 -11.62 15.82
N THR A 27 1.94 -11.40 14.56
CA THR A 27 2.68 -11.92 13.41
C THR A 27 4.08 -11.28 13.32
N ASP A 28 4.19 -10.00 13.64
CA ASP A 28 5.46 -9.30 13.68
C ASP A 28 6.40 -9.89 14.75
N GLN A 29 5.89 -10.16 15.95
CA GLN A 29 6.61 -10.85 17.01
C GLN A 29 7.08 -12.24 16.56
N LEU A 30 6.17 -13.07 16.06
CA LEU A 30 6.48 -14.43 15.61
C LEU A 30 7.46 -14.47 14.44
N SER A 31 7.41 -13.46 13.58
CA SER A 31 8.32 -13.36 12.44
C SER A 31 9.70 -12.76 12.79
N GLY A 32 9.85 -12.19 13.99
CA GLY A 32 11.06 -11.46 14.37
C GLY A 32 11.20 -10.13 13.63
N GLY A 33 10.12 -9.35 13.50
CA GLY A 33 10.13 -8.02 12.91
C GLY A 33 10.20 -8.02 11.37
N ARG A 34 9.58 -8.99 10.69
CA ARG A 34 9.65 -9.12 9.23
C ARG A 34 8.35 -8.75 8.50
N VAL A 35 7.31 -8.32 9.22
CA VAL A 35 6.02 -7.96 8.63
C VAL A 35 6.09 -6.60 7.95
N THR A 36 5.47 -6.51 6.78
CA THR A 36 5.13 -5.27 6.07
C THR A 36 3.63 -5.31 5.78
N VAL A 37 2.91 -4.26 6.16
CA VAL A 37 1.46 -4.23 6.08
C VAL A 37 1.02 -3.47 4.83
N GLY A 38 0.71 -4.19 3.76
CA GLY A 38 0.09 -3.60 2.57
C GLY A 38 -1.41 -3.41 2.79
N CYS A 39 -1.86 -2.17 2.68
CA CYS A 39 -3.23 -1.71 2.95
C CYS A 39 -3.92 -1.27 1.66
N GLY A 40 -5.15 -1.74 1.45
CA GLY A 40 -6.04 -1.31 0.38
C GLY A 40 -7.43 -0.96 0.91
N ALA A 41 -8.16 -0.11 0.20
CA ALA A 41 -9.53 0.26 0.56
C ALA A 41 -10.59 -0.72 0.00
N GLY A 42 -10.19 -1.63 -0.90
CA GLY A 42 -11.13 -2.47 -1.65
C GLY A 42 -11.79 -1.75 -2.84
N TRP A 43 -12.24 -2.53 -3.79
CA TRP A 43 -12.87 -2.01 -5.02
C TRP A 43 -14.12 -2.78 -5.44
N MET A 44 -14.29 -4.01 -4.97
CA MET A 44 -15.38 -4.92 -5.34
C MET A 44 -16.52 -4.80 -4.31
N ARG A 45 -17.63 -4.20 -4.71
CA ARG A 45 -18.81 -4.00 -3.84
C ARG A 45 -19.39 -5.31 -3.35
N GLU A 46 -19.38 -6.33 -4.19
CA GLU A 46 -19.91 -7.66 -3.91
C GLU A 46 -19.20 -8.36 -2.74
N GLU A 47 -17.91 -8.10 -2.55
CA GLU A 47 -17.16 -8.60 -1.38
C GLU A 47 -17.65 -7.93 -0.09
N PHE A 48 -17.92 -6.63 -0.11
CA PHE A 48 -18.46 -5.91 1.04
C PHE A 48 -19.86 -6.42 1.40
N GLU A 49 -20.71 -6.62 0.41
CA GLU A 49 -22.06 -7.17 0.60
C GLU A 49 -22.02 -8.60 1.17
N ALA A 50 -21.16 -9.47 0.63
CA ALA A 50 -20.98 -10.84 1.12
C ALA A 50 -20.48 -10.90 2.57
N LEU A 51 -19.70 -9.91 3.00
CA LEU A 51 -19.20 -9.76 4.37
C LEU A 51 -20.15 -8.98 5.29
N ASN A 52 -21.32 -8.56 4.80
CA ASN A 52 -22.29 -7.69 5.49
C ASN A 52 -21.67 -6.36 5.97
N ILE A 53 -20.75 -5.80 5.18
CA ILE A 53 -20.16 -4.49 5.44
C ILE A 53 -20.94 -3.46 4.64
N THR A 54 -21.71 -2.62 5.33
CA THR A 54 -22.71 -1.75 4.72
C THR A 54 -22.15 -0.48 4.07
N ASP A 55 -20.92 -0.09 4.39
CA ASP A 55 -20.42 1.25 4.08
C ASP A 55 -19.36 1.25 2.96
N PHE A 56 -19.68 0.61 1.82
CA PHE A 56 -18.78 0.56 0.67
C PHE A 56 -18.37 1.97 0.20
N ASP A 57 -19.26 2.95 0.23
CA ASP A 57 -18.95 4.29 -0.29
C ASP A 57 -18.07 5.10 0.68
N ALA A 58 -18.11 4.77 1.97
CA ALA A 58 -17.21 5.32 2.99
C ALA A 58 -15.85 4.57 3.09
N ARG A 59 -15.62 3.47 2.35
CA ARG A 59 -14.46 2.59 2.49
C ARG A 59 -13.10 3.31 2.53
N GLY A 60 -12.98 4.44 1.82
CA GLY A 60 -11.77 5.27 1.87
C GLY A 60 -11.55 5.88 3.24
N ARG A 61 -12.58 6.54 3.81
CA ARG A 61 -12.53 7.14 5.15
C ARG A 61 -12.36 6.09 6.24
N VAL A 62 -13.07 4.96 6.13
CA VAL A 62 -12.88 3.80 7.02
C VAL A 62 -11.42 3.33 7.00
N THR A 63 -10.80 3.22 5.81
CA THR A 63 -9.39 2.83 5.70
C THR A 63 -8.48 3.82 6.38
N ASP A 64 -8.70 5.12 6.19
CA ASP A 64 -7.89 6.18 6.79
C ASP A 64 -7.95 6.11 8.32
N GLU A 65 -9.15 5.97 8.87
CA GLU A 65 -9.37 5.87 10.32
C GLU A 65 -8.78 4.58 10.90
N TYR A 66 -8.99 3.44 10.24
CA TYR A 66 -8.49 2.14 10.71
C TYR A 66 -6.96 2.04 10.71
N ILE A 67 -6.30 2.69 9.76
CA ILE A 67 -4.83 2.79 9.78
C ILE A 67 -4.37 3.60 10.98
N GLN A 68 -5.03 4.71 11.30
CA GLN A 68 -4.70 5.52 12.48
C GLN A 68 -4.93 4.72 13.77
N VAL A 69 -6.03 4.00 13.87
CA VAL A 69 -6.32 3.11 15.02
C VAL A 69 -5.23 2.07 15.21
N MET A 70 -4.77 1.43 14.14
CA MET A 70 -3.67 0.46 14.23
C MET A 70 -2.39 1.12 14.74
N LYS A 71 -2.02 2.29 14.23
CA LYS A 71 -0.85 3.05 14.70
C LYS A 71 -0.95 3.41 16.17
N GLU A 72 -2.11 3.90 16.64
CA GLU A 72 -2.36 4.20 18.04
C GLU A 72 -2.15 2.96 18.94
N LEU A 73 -2.75 1.83 18.56
CA LEU A 73 -2.64 0.58 19.31
C LEU A 73 -1.22 0.00 19.32
N TRP A 74 -0.42 0.22 18.28
CA TRP A 74 0.96 -0.27 18.21
C TRP A 74 1.96 0.58 18.99
N THR A 75 1.69 1.88 19.10
CA THR A 75 2.65 2.86 19.63
C THR A 75 2.37 3.28 21.08
N LYS A 76 1.14 3.14 21.54
CA LYS A 76 0.74 3.55 22.89
C LYS A 76 0.45 2.35 23.79
N ASP A 77 0.88 2.40 25.06
CA ASP A 77 0.59 1.35 26.03
C ASP A 77 -0.93 1.19 26.23
N ARG A 78 -1.62 2.32 26.34
CA ARG A 78 -3.07 2.41 26.38
C ARG A 78 -3.52 3.43 25.33
N ALA A 79 -4.32 2.97 24.39
CA ALA A 79 -4.80 3.75 23.28
C ALA A 79 -6.27 4.20 23.50
N SER A 80 -6.58 5.39 23.05
CA SER A 80 -7.95 5.87 22.91
C SER A 80 -8.12 6.47 21.51
N PHE A 81 -9.26 6.24 20.89
CA PHE A 81 -9.55 6.78 19.58
C PHE A 81 -11.04 7.13 19.49
N HIS A 82 -11.34 8.35 19.01
CA HIS A 82 -12.69 8.88 18.88
C HIS A 82 -12.90 9.33 17.42
N GLY A 83 -13.31 8.39 16.58
CA GLY A 83 -13.50 8.58 15.17
C GLY A 83 -14.97 8.50 14.72
N GLU A 84 -15.15 8.51 13.41
CA GLU A 84 -16.48 8.38 12.79
C GLU A 84 -16.96 6.91 12.81
N PHE A 85 -16.04 5.97 12.63
CA PHE A 85 -16.33 4.53 12.45
C PHE A 85 -15.93 3.68 13.64
N ILE A 86 -15.00 4.16 14.46
CA ILE A 86 -14.51 3.48 15.65
C ILE A 86 -14.40 4.47 16.81
N ASP A 87 -14.92 4.04 17.95
CA ASP A 87 -14.80 4.79 19.21
C ASP A 87 -14.44 3.83 20.34
N PHE A 88 -13.36 4.13 21.05
CA PHE A 88 -12.95 3.37 22.25
C PHE A 88 -12.03 4.22 23.13
N THR A 89 -12.02 3.89 24.42
CA THR A 89 -11.20 4.55 25.41
C THR A 89 -10.38 3.52 26.18
N ASP A 90 -9.10 3.85 26.42
CA ASP A 90 -8.21 3.14 27.34
C ASP A 90 -8.01 1.65 27.01
N ALA A 91 -7.87 1.31 25.74
CA ALA A 91 -7.62 -0.06 25.28
C ALA A 91 -6.14 -0.41 25.33
N ALA A 92 -5.82 -1.57 25.91
CA ALA A 92 -4.50 -2.18 25.79
C ALA A 92 -4.49 -3.19 24.63
N ALA A 93 -3.42 -3.19 23.83
CA ALA A 93 -3.21 -4.12 22.73
C ALA A 93 -1.81 -4.73 22.82
N ASP A 94 -1.69 -5.85 23.48
CA ASP A 94 -0.47 -6.64 23.58
C ASP A 94 -0.58 -7.94 22.76
N PRO A 95 0.56 -8.46 22.21
CA PRO A 95 1.88 -7.85 22.26
C PRO A 95 2.00 -6.62 21.36
N LYS A 96 2.95 -5.72 21.64
CA LYS A 96 3.34 -4.66 20.70
C LYS A 96 4.19 -5.27 19.58
N PRO A 97 4.25 -4.64 18.39
CA PRO A 97 5.19 -5.06 17.36
C PRO A 97 6.65 -4.96 17.81
N ILE A 98 7.53 -5.78 17.24
CA ILE A 98 8.99 -5.62 17.39
C ILE A 98 9.48 -4.39 16.64
N GLN A 99 8.94 -4.18 15.44
CA GLN A 99 9.33 -3.05 14.60
C GLN A 99 8.86 -1.72 15.21
N GLN A 100 9.76 -0.72 15.22
CA GLN A 100 9.48 0.58 15.80
C GLN A 100 9.50 1.67 14.70
N PRO A 101 8.56 2.62 14.73
CA PRO A 101 7.46 2.77 15.70
C PRO A 101 6.33 1.73 15.50
N HIS A 102 6.26 1.10 14.33
CA HIS A 102 5.30 0.04 13.94
C HIS A 102 5.79 -0.69 12.68
N PRO A 103 5.20 -1.83 12.31
CA PRO A 103 5.46 -2.45 11.00
C PRO A 103 5.20 -1.47 9.87
N PRO A 104 6.06 -1.42 8.82
CA PRO A 104 5.88 -0.50 7.70
C PRO A 104 4.50 -0.66 7.04
N ILE A 105 3.81 0.46 6.81
CA ILE A 105 2.50 0.52 6.18
C ILE A 105 2.65 0.93 4.73
N TRP A 106 2.33 0.03 3.82
CA TRP A 106 2.33 0.26 2.38
C TRP A 106 0.91 0.52 1.89
N ILE A 107 0.71 1.59 1.15
CA ILE A 107 -0.62 1.96 0.64
C ILE A 107 -0.75 1.57 -0.82
N GLY A 108 -1.67 0.66 -1.08
CA GLY A 108 -2.03 0.23 -2.44
C GLY A 108 -2.97 1.21 -3.14
N GLY A 109 -2.78 1.33 -4.44
CA GLY A 109 -3.69 2.07 -5.33
C GLY A 109 -3.11 3.35 -5.94
N GLU A 110 -3.70 3.77 -7.05
CA GLU A 110 -3.24 4.82 -7.96
C GLU A 110 -4.15 6.06 -7.97
N SER A 111 -5.33 5.95 -7.35
CA SER A 111 -6.29 7.05 -7.29
C SER A 111 -5.82 8.20 -6.40
N MET A 112 -6.32 9.41 -6.62
CA MET A 112 -5.98 10.55 -5.76
C MET A 112 -6.29 10.32 -4.27
N PRO A 113 -7.39 9.65 -3.88
CA PRO A 113 -7.58 9.24 -2.48
C PRO A 113 -6.47 8.32 -1.94
N ALA A 114 -5.97 7.36 -2.73
CA ALA A 114 -4.85 6.50 -2.31
C ALA A 114 -3.54 7.29 -2.20
N ILE A 115 -3.27 8.19 -3.14
CA ILE A 115 -2.11 9.11 -3.11
C ILE A 115 -2.13 9.97 -1.84
N ARG A 116 -3.26 10.61 -1.53
CA ARG A 116 -3.41 11.43 -0.31
C ARG A 116 -3.26 10.61 0.97
N ARG A 117 -3.81 9.40 0.98
CA ARG A 117 -3.62 8.45 2.09
C ARG A 117 -2.16 8.08 2.28
N THR A 118 -1.44 7.81 1.19
CA THR A 118 -0.01 7.52 1.24
C THR A 118 0.74 8.71 1.82
N ALA A 119 0.51 9.92 1.32
CA ALA A 119 1.16 11.13 1.79
C ALA A 119 0.90 11.39 3.28
N ALA A 120 -0.31 11.12 3.78
CA ALA A 120 -0.68 11.38 5.16
C ALA A 120 -0.31 10.24 6.14
N LEU A 121 -0.46 8.98 5.72
CA LEU A 121 -0.47 7.83 6.63
C LEU A 121 0.48 6.70 6.26
N GLY A 122 0.92 6.61 4.98
CA GLY A 122 1.72 5.51 4.49
C GLY A 122 3.22 5.71 4.68
N ASP A 123 3.96 4.62 4.78
CA ASP A 123 5.42 4.63 4.75
C ASP A 123 5.93 4.38 3.33
N THR A 124 5.13 3.71 2.49
CA THR A 124 5.48 3.40 1.10
C THR A 124 4.24 3.45 0.22
N TRP A 125 4.37 4.02 -0.96
CA TRP A 125 3.38 3.92 -2.01
C TRP A 125 3.57 2.62 -2.81
N TYR A 126 2.49 1.87 -2.97
CA TYR A 126 2.47 0.55 -3.60
C TYR A 126 1.39 0.46 -4.68
N PRO A 127 1.63 1.03 -5.87
CA PRO A 127 0.68 0.99 -6.98
C PRO A 127 0.68 -0.36 -7.72
N PHE A 128 -0.44 -0.65 -8.37
CA PHE A 128 -0.57 -1.71 -9.36
C PHE A 128 -0.33 -1.17 -10.76
N GLY A 129 0.67 -1.67 -11.47
CA GLY A 129 0.99 -1.22 -12.83
C GLY A 129 -0.14 -1.46 -13.84
N SER A 130 -0.97 -2.48 -13.64
CA SER A 130 -1.99 -2.94 -14.57
C SER A 130 -3.42 -2.44 -14.30
N ASN A 131 -3.62 -1.45 -13.40
CA ASN A 131 -4.95 -0.92 -13.14
C ASN A 131 -5.52 -0.21 -14.40
N PRO A 132 -6.61 -0.72 -15.02
CA PRO A 132 -7.10 -0.18 -16.29
C PRO A 132 -7.63 1.26 -16.19
N LYS A 133 -8.04 1.70 -15.01
CA LYS A 133 -8.55 3.05 -14.77
C LYS A 133 -7.43 4.08 -14.54
N PHE A 134 -6.31 3.63 -13.98
CA PHE A 134 -5.17 4.47 -13.62
C PHE A 134 -3.89 3.75 -14.03
N ARG A 135 -3.71 3.60 -15.34
CA ARG A 135 -2.57 2.87 -15.89
C ARG A 135 -1.26 3.52 -15.48
N MET A 136 -0.32 2.66 -15.07
CA MET A 136 1.07 3.05 -14.76
C MET A 136 2.01 2.01 -15.36
N ASP A 137 1.73 1.68 -16.57
CA ASP A 137 2.39 0.68 -17.38
C ASP A 137 3.43 1.27 -18.33
N THR A 138 3.71 2.58 -18.20
CA THR A 138 4.89 3.25 -18.77
C THR A 138 5.60 4.06 -17.69
N ILE A 139 6.89 4.37 -17.92
CA ILE A 139 7.67 5.15 -16.94
C ILE A 139 7.11 6.56 -16.76
N GLU A 140 6.62 7.17 -17.82
CA GLU A 140 6.04 8.52 -17.81
C GLU A 140 4.78 8.57 -16.94
N THR A 141 3.91 7.57 -17.08
CA THR A 141 2.67 7.49 -16.28
C THR A 141 2.96 7.24 -14.80
N PHE A 142 3.96 6.41 -14.49
CA PHE A 142 4.43 6.20 -13.13
C PHE A 142 5.00 7.49 -12.53
N VAL A 143 5.92 8.15 -13.22
CA VAL A 143 6.55 9.39 -12.76
C VAL A 143 5.51 10.49 -12.53
N ALA A 144 4.57 10.65 -13.46
CA ALA A 144 3.50 11.64 -13.32
C ALA A 144 2.61 11.40 -12.08
N ARG A 145 2.44 10.16 -11.66
CA ARG A 145 1.69 9.81 -10.44
C ARG A 145 2.53 9.98 -9.18
N ARG A 146 3.81 9.58 -9.21
CA ARG A 146 4.77 9.84 -8.15
C ARG A 146 4.86 11.32 -7.82
N ASP A 147 4.94 12.17 -8.85
CA ASP A 147 5.04 13.61 -8.66
C ASP A 147 3.79 14.20 -7.97
N LYS A 148 2.61 13.63 -8.24
CA LYS A 148 1.39 13.97 -7.48
C LYS A 148 1.47 13.55 -6.01
N LEU A 149 2.07 12.40 -5.73
CA LEU A 149 2.30 11.97 -4.35
C LEU A 149 3.25 12.92 -3.63
N PHE A 150 4.33 13.32 -4.28
CA PHE A 150 5.32 14.22 -3.70
C PHE A 150 4.71 15.59 -3.43
N ALA A 151 3.94 16.13 -4.37
CA ALA A 151 3.20 17.38 -4.15
C ALA A 151 2.19 17.32 -2.99
N GLU A 152 1.50 16.18 -2.81
CA GLU A 152 0.61 16.01 -1.65
C GLU A 152 1.38 15.88 -0.33
N ALA A 153 2.57 15.26 -0.34
CA ALA A 153 3.44 15.18 0.84
C ALA A 153 3.94 16.58 1.24
N GLU A 154 4.44 17.36 0.28
CA GLU A 154 4.87 18.75 0.49
C GLU A 154 3.72 19.62 1.04
N ARG A 155 2.49 19.46 0.54
CA ARG A 155 1.31 20.18 1.05
C ARG A 155 1.00 19.85 2.52
N LEU A 156 1.48 18.71 3.01
CA LEU A 156 1.35 18.26 4.41
C LEU A 156 2.61 18.54 5.24
N ASP A 157 3.53 19.36 4.74
CA ASP A 157 4.83 19.63 5.37
C ASP A 157 5.66 18.34 5.64
N ARG A 158 5.44 17.31 4.82
CA ARG A 158 6.16 16.03 4.88
C ARG A 158 7.21 15.96 3.79
N ASP A 159 8.44 15.59 4.15
CA ASP A 159 9.49 15.31 3.17
C ASP A 159 9.07 14.17 2.23
N PRO A 160 8.92 14.42 0.91
CA PRO A 160 8.54 13.39 -0.05
C PRO A 160 9.52 12.21 -0.07
N THR A 161 10.81 12.44 0.19
CA THR A 161 11.84 11.40 0.18
C THR A 161 11.72 10.43 1.36
N SER A 162 10.93 10.78 2.38
CA SER A 162 10.58 9.89 3.50
C SER A 162 9.58 8.79 3.09
N ILE A 163 8.97 8.91 1.91
CA ILE A 163 7.99 7.95 1.40
C ILE A 163 8.68 6.98 0.43
N GLY A 164 8.72 5.70 0.79
CA GLY A 164 9.22 4.66 -0.09
C GLY A 164 8.35 4.50 -1.33
N LEU A 165 8.96 4.06 -2.43
CA LEU A 165 8.26 3.74 -3.66
C LEU A 165 8.44 2.25 -3.97
N ALA A 166 7.32 1.54 -4.14
CA ALA A 166 7.29 0.17 -4.62
C ALA A 166 6.53 0.09 -5.94
N TYR A 167 6.74 -0.95 -6.70
CA TYR A 167 6.01 -1.20 -7.94
C TYR A 167 5.56 -2.65 -8.01
N ASN A 168 4.29 -2.89 -8.32
CA ASN A 168 3.77 -4.23 -8.57
C ASN A 168 3.76 -4.52 -10.07
N CYS A 169 4.68 -5.36 -10.52
CA CYS A 169 4.70 -5.92 -11.85
C CYS A 169 3.72 -7.11 -11.91
N ALA A 170 2.44 -6.79 -12.08
CA ALA A 170 1.39 -7.81 -12.18
C ALA A 170 1.40 -8.57 -13.51
N PHE A 171 2.07 -8.02 -14.52
CA PHE A 171 2.10 -8.53 -15.88
C PHE A 171 3.51 -8.41 -16.50
N HIS A 172 3.94 -9.44 -17.19
CA HIS A 172 5.14 -9.41 -18.03
C HIS A 172 4.88 -10.23 -19.31
N ASN A 173 5.55 -9.85 -20.39
CA ASN A 173 5.44 -10.55 -21.66
C ASN A 173 6.78 -10.57 -22.39
N GLU A 174 7.10 -11.66 -23.06
CA GLU A 174 8.32 -11.80 -23.88
C GLU A 174 8.21 -11.02 -25.21
N GLU A 175 7.00 -10.74 -25.65
CA GLU A 175 6.73 -9.90 -26.82
C GLU A 175 6.48 -8.47 -26.38
N ALA A 176 7.11 -7.50 -27.07
CA ALA A 176 6.91 -6.09 -26.80
C ALA A 176 5.47 -5.69 -27.13
N GLN A 177 4.80 -5.07 -26.16
CA GLN A 177 3.46 -4.54 -26.31
C GLN A 177 3.49 -3.01 -26.27
N THR A 178 2.59 -2.39 -27.01
CA THR A 178 2.51 -0.94 -27.14
C THR A 178 1.32 -0.38 -26.38
N HIS A 179 1.55 0.68 -25.61
CA HIS A 179 0.49 1.47 -24.99
C HIS A 179 -0.34 2.17 -26.08
N VAL A 180 -1.59 2.52 -25.75
CA VAL A 180 -2.49 3.24 -26.67
C VAL A 180 -1.91 4.56 -27.19
N ASP A 181 -1.01 5.18 -26.44
CA ASP A 181 -0.33 6.42 -26.78
C ASP A 181 1.01 6.20 -27.51
N GLY A 182 1.35 4.96 -27.87
CA GLY A 182 2.48 4.59 -28.71
C GLY A 182 3.77 4.18 -28.01
N GLY A 183 3.86 4.31 -26.68
CA GLY A 183 5.02 3.84 -25.89
C GLY A 183 5.00 2.33 -25.65
N ARG A 184 6.18 1.70 -25.43
CA ARG A 184 6.25 0.31 -25.03
C ARG A 184 5.75 0.17 -23.58
N LEU A 185 4.97 -0.86 -23.33
CA LEU A 185 4.55 -1.21 -21.96
C LEU A 185 5.73 -1.74 -21.16
N LEU A 186 5.86 -1.30 -19.90
CA LEU A 186 6.85 -1.82 -18.96
C LEU A 186 6.73 -3.35 -18.83
N PHE A 187 7.86 -4.00 -18.69
CA PHE A 187 7.99 -5.46 -18.53
C PHE A 187 7.50 -6.28 -19.74
N THR A 188 7.44 -5.68 -20.92
CA THR A 188 7.18 -6.38 -22.18
C THR A 188 8.40 -6.28 -23.11
N GLY A 189 8.66 -7.33 -23.90
CA GLY A 189 9.77 -7.39 -24.84
C GLY A 189 10.94 -8.25 -24.37
N SER A 190 12.13 -8.00 -24.93
CA SER A 190 13.32 -8.78 -24.65
C SER A 190 13.78 -8.71 -23.19
N PRO A 191 14.62 -9.66 -22.71
CA PRO A 191 15.22 -9.57 -21.38
C PRO A 191 15.95 -8.24 -21.13
N GLU A 192 16.64 -7.71 -22.14
CA GLU A 192 17.37 -6.43 -22.06
C GLU A 192 16.40 -5.25 -21.86
N GLN A 193 15.30 -5.24 -22.61
CA GLN A 193 14.26 -4.22 -22.46
C GLN A 193 13.60 -4.26 -21.08
N ARG A 194 13.34 -5.44 -20.54
CA ARG A 194 12.80 -5.60 -19.18
C ARG A 194 13.81 -5.19 -18.09
N ALA A 195 15.11 -5.44 -18.32
CA ALA A 195 16.16 -4.97 -17.43
C ALA A 195 16.28 -3.44 -17.45
N GLU A 196 16.11 -2.81 -18.61
CA GLU A 196 16.07 -1.35 -18.75
C GLU A 196 14.87 -0.75 -17.99
N ASP A 197 13.70 -1.39 -18.04
CA ASP A 197 12.51 -0.96 -17.28
C ASP A 197 12.78 -0.94 -15.77
N ILE A 198 13.47 -1.95 -15.24
CA ILE A 198 13.90 -1.99 -13.84
C ILE A 198 14.82 -0.81 -13.52
N ALA A 199 15.82 -0.55 -14.37
CA ALA A 199 16.75 0.55 -14.17
C ALA A 199 16.04 1.93 -14.22
N GLN A 200 15.07 2.09 -15.11
CA GLN A 200 14.26 3.32 -15.20
C GLN A 200 13.39 3.53 -13.95
N LEU A 201 12.75 2.47 -13.44
CA LEU A 201 11.98 2.53 -12.20
C LEU A 201 12.88 2.82 -10.99
N GLU A 202 14.06 2.21 -10.91
CA GLU A 202 15.06 2.51 -9.89
C GLU A 202 15.49 3.98 -9.94
N ALA A 203 15.80 4.49 -11.13
CA ALA A 203 16.11 5.91 -11.34
C ALA A 203 14.94 6.85 -10.98
N ALA A 204 13.70 6.37 -11.09
CA ALA A 204 12.49 7.07 -10.63
C ALA A 204 12.27 6.99 -9.12
N GLY A 205 13.13 6.26 -8.37
CA GLY A 205 13.09 6.13 -6.92
C GLY A 205 12.43 4.86 -6.39
N VAL A 206 12.04 3.92 -7.25
CA VAL A 206 11.49 2.62 -6.81
C VAL A 206 12.59 1.80 -6.16
N SER A 207 12.39 1.42 -4.90
CA SER A 207 13.32 0.59 -4.12
C SER A 207 12.91 -0.87 -3.99
N THR A 208 11.65 -1.17 -4.29
CA THR A 208 11.12 -2.54 -4.17
C THR A 208 10.18 -2.86 -5.32
N MET A 209 10.41 -3.99 -5.94
CA MET A 209 9.50 -4.56 -6.94
C MET A 209 8.87 -5.85 -6.44
N ILE A 210 7.57 -6.00 -6.71
CA ILE A 210 6.85 -7.24 -6.53
C ILE A 210 6.56 -7.82 -7.91
N VAL A 211 7.00 -9.03 -8.14
CA VAL A 211 6.82 -9.74 -9.40
C VAL A 211 5.93 -10.95 -9.15
N ASN A 212 4.84 -11.06 -9.89
CA ASN A 212 4.00 -12.25 -9.85
C ASN A 212 4.68 -13.38 -10.62
N VAL A 213 5.10 -14.41 -9.90
CA VAL A 213 5.62 -15.63 -10.50
C VAL A 213 4.45 -16.59 -10.66
N THR A 214 3.85 -16.63 -11.85
CA THR A 214 2.90 -17.68 -12.22
C THR A 214 3.70 -18.86 -12.76
N SER A 215 3.57 -20.00 -12.09
CA SER A 215 4.08 -21.30 -12.59
C SER A 215 3.20 -21.84 -13.70
#